data_9cb065880f7b2b3807eefee3f2cc980e
#
_entry.id   9cb065880f7b2b3807eefee3f2cc980e
#
_cell.length_a   1.000
_cell.length_b   1.000
_cell.length_c   1.000
_cell.angle_alpha   90.00
_cell.angle_beta   90.00
_cell.angle_gamma   90.00
#
_symmetry.space_group_name_H-M   'P 1'
#
loop_
_entity.id
_entity.type
_entity.pdbx_description
1 polymer ?
#
loop_
_entity_poly.entity_id
_entity_poly.type
_entity_poly.pdbx_seq_one_letter_code
_entity_poly.pdbx_strand_id
1 'polypeptide(L)'
;GGAGMGGLGSLEELQAELERAQRQRSATRLAERNVVELVLKIQELGLLPEPLLHTVTGREFLTRARLEEEVARGVRRRGGRLALVDLPPALGVDLVHCERAARAYVAGSGGAAEEVGGELLTQDYFDEMAAEVRELLLQQGRVGLGELALRYNIAADMAGREVGRRVGPGKAIPQGRLEGGLLYTEAYVGRLRAQLRGALRGAAAPAGVKDLCDRL
;
A
#
# COMPACT_ATOMS: atom_id res chain seq x y z
N GLY A 1 65.49 33.62 -50.70
CA GLY A 1 65.28 32.79 -49.55
C GLY A 1 64.14 33.35 -48.67
N GLY A 2 62.96 32.84 -48.78
CA GLY A 2 61.83 33.23 -47.92
C GLY A 2 61.37 32.04 -47.19
N ALA A 3 61.56 31.98 -45.88
CA ALA A 3 61.06 30.98 -45.04
C ALA A 3 59.56 31.30 -44.68
N GLY A 4 58.70 30.39 -45.08
CA GLY A 4 57.28 30.46 -44.70
C GLY A 4 57.09 30.25 -43.20
N MET A 5 56.55 31.22 -42.52
CA MET A 5 56.00 31.06 -41.23
C MET A 5 54.59 30.39 -41.38
N GLY A 6 54.55 29.09 -41.10
CA GLY A 6 53.25 28.35 -40.92
C GLY A 6 52.47 28.95 -39.76
N GLY A 7 51.25 29.35 -40.05
CA GLY A 7 50.36 30.04 -39.12
C GLY A 7 50.07 29.24 -37.85
N LEU A 8 50.34 29.88 -36.75
CA LEU A 8 49.58 29.61 -35.51
C LEU A 8 48.18 30.15 -35.78
N GLY A 9 47.21 29.28 -35.86
CA GLY A 9 45.81 29.70 -35.91
C GLY A 9 45.59 30.74 -34.84
N SER A 10 44.77 31.75 -35.14
CA SER A 10 44.50 32.81 -34.19
C SER A 10 43.94 32.20 -32.88
N LEU A 11 44.25 32.84 -31.79
CA LEU A 11 43.74 32.37 -30.45
C LEU A 11 42.24 32.15 -30.48
N GLU A 12 41.55 32.91 -31.32
CA GLU A 12 40.10 32.81 -31.56
C GLU A 12 39.72 31.52 -32.32
N GLU A 13 40.54 31.06 -33.27
CA GLU A 13 40.31 29.79 -33.96
C GLU A 13 40.50 28.60 -33.04
N LEU A 14 41.53 28.63 -32.18
CA LEU A 14 41.76 27.61 -31.15
C LEU A 14 40.66 27.61 -30.10
N GLN A 15 40.14 28.76 -29.67
CA GLN A 15 39.01 28.87 -28.78
C GLN A 15 37.74 28.34 -29.43
N ALA A 16 37.47 28.65 -30.68
CA ALA A 16 36.31 28.14 -31.41
C ALA A 16 36.40 26.63 -31.64
N GLU A 17 37.59 26.07 -31.83
CA GLU A 17 37.82 24.65 -31.96
C GLU A 17 37.64 23.91 -30.62
N LEU A 18 38.10 24.51 -29.52
CA LEU A 18 37.90 24.03 -28.17
C LEU A 18 36.42 24.04 -27.80
N GLU A 19 35.68 25.10 -28.08
CA GLU A 19 34.24 25.18 -27.88
C GLU A 19 33.48 24.17 -28.75
N ARG A 20 33.88 23.94 -30.00
CA ARG A 20 33.29 22.87 -30.83
C ARG A 20 33.57 21.49 -30.30
N ALA A 21 34.79 21.23 -29.81
CA ALA A 21 35.15 19.96 -29.18
C ALA A 21 34.36 19.72 -27.86
N GLN A 22 34.15 20.77 -27.07
CA GLN A 22 33.33 20.70 -25.85
C GLN A 22 31.84 20.56 -26.15
N ARG A 23 31.32 21.13 -27.24
CA ARG A 23 29.94 20.96 -27.70
C ARG A 23 29.70 19.64 -28.44
N GLN A 24 30.72 19.01 -29.00
CA GLN A 24 30.61 17.62 -29.46
C GLN A 24 30.46 16.74 -28.25
N ARG A 25 29.21 16.53 -27.85
CA ARG A 25 28.88 15.45 -26.90
C ARG A 25 29.53 14.20 -27.47
N SER A 26 30.51 13.71 -26.75
CA SER A 26 31.12 12.43 -27.05
C SER A 26 30.00 11.41 -27.20
N ALA A 27 29.73 10.99 -28.42
CA ALA A 27 28.79 9.95 -28.76
C ALA A 27 29.37 8.56 -28.43
N THR A 28 30.27 8.51 -27.44
CA THR A 28 30.76 7.27 -26.88
C THR A 28 29.62 6.67 -26.11
N ARG A 29 28.84 5.80 -26.74
CA ARG A 29 27.92 4.90 -26.04
C ARG A 29 28.77 4.06 -25.11
N LEU A 30 28.74 4.41 -23.81
CA LEU A 30 29.26 3.56 -22.76
C LEU A 30 28.48 2.27 -22.84
N ALA A 31 29.16 1.14 -22.91
CA ALA A 31 28.48 -0.16 -22.76
C ALA A 31 27.78 -0.21 -21.39
N GLU A 32 26.61 -0.81 -21.30
CA GLU A 32 25.82 -0.90 -20.05
C GLU A 32 26.69 -1.34 -18.87
N ARG A 33 27.59 -2.30 -19.10
CA ARG A 33 28.54 -2.78 -18.10
C ARG A 33 29.46 -1.66 -17.55
N ASN A 34 29.97 -0.79 -18.41
CA ASN A 34 30.84 0.31 -18.00
C ASN A 34 30.08 1.36 -17.18
N VAL A 35 28.79 1.57 -17.48
CA VAL A 35 27.93 2.48 -16.70
C VAL A 35 27.73 1.93 -15.29
N VAL A 36 27.45 0.63 -15.16
CA VAL A 36 27.29 -0.04 -13.85
C VAL A 36 28.58 0.07 -13.03
N GLU A 37 29.73 -0.27 -13.62
CA GLU A 37 31.04 -0.17 -12.95
C GLU A 37 31.35 1.28 -12.52
N LEU A 38 31.03 2.26 -13.36
CA LEU A 38 31.20 3.68 -13.05
C LEU A 38 30.33 4.12 -11.86
N VAL A 39 29.05 3.74 -11.87
CA VAL A 39 28.12 4.08 -10.78
C VAL A 39 28.57 3.47 -9.46
N LEU A 40 28.99 2.19 -9.47
CA LEU A 40 29.53 1.53 -8.27
C LEU A 40 30.76 2.27 -7.74
N LYS A 41 31.67 2.67 -8.62
CA LYS A 41 32.89 3.39 -8.25
C LYS A 41 32.61 4.78 -7.68
N ILE A 42 31.63 5.51 -8.25
CA ILE A 42 31.16 6.79 -7.74
C ILE A 42 30.54 6.61 -6.34
N GLN A 43 29.81 5.52 -6.13
CA GLN A 43 29.21 5.18 -4.85
C GLN A 43 30.26 4.81 -3.80
N GLU A 44 31.29 4.01 -4.17
CA GLU A 44 32.44 3.70 -3.31
C GLU A 44 33.21 4.94 -2.89
N LEU A 45 33.36 5.90 -3.79
CA LEU A 45 34.03 7.17 -3.52
C LEU A 45 33.19 8.15 -2.68
N GLY A 46 31.94 7.80 -2.33
CA GLY A 46 31.06 8.64 -1.53
C GLY A 46 30.62 9.94 -2.26
N LEU A 47 30.70 9.97 -3.59
CA LEU A 47 30.32 11.13 -4.40
C LEU A 47 28.82 11.23 -4.63
N LEU A 48 28.05 10.21 -4.25
CA LEU A 48 26.59 10.23 -4.30
C LEU A 48 26.03 10.66 -2.95
N PRO A 49 25.03 11.53 -2.90
CA PRO A 49 24.38 11.95 -1.64
C PRO A 49 23.67 10.79 -0.94
N GLU A 50 23.21 9.78 -1.71
CA GLU A 50 22.54 8.59 -1.20
C GLU A 50 23.00 7.35 -1.96
N PRO A 51 23.07 6.17 -1.28
CA PRO A 51 23.37 4.91 -1.95
C PRO A 51 22.24 4.54 -2.90
N LEU A 52 22.60 4.18 -4.11
CA LEU A 52 21.66 3.67 -5.11
C LEU A 52 21.40 2.18 -4.88
N LEU A 53 20.15 1.79 -5.08
CA LEU A 53 19.72 0.40 -5.08
C LEU A 53 19.83 -0.14 -6.52
N HIS A 54 20.41 -1.32 -6.65
CA HIS A 54 20.42 -2.06 -7.90
C HIS A 54 19.09 -2.75 -8.14
N THR A 55 18.59 -2.68 -9.38
CA THR A 55 17.55 -3.62 -9.80
C THR A 55 18.14 -5.04 -9.94
N VAL A 56 17.30 -6.06 -9.77
CA VAL A 56 17.67 -7.47 -9.92
C VAL A 56 18.26 -7.76 -11.32
N THR A 57 17.83 -7.00 -12.32
CA THR A 57 18.35 -7.09 -13.69
C THR A 57 19.74 -6.44 -13.85
N GLY A 58 20.19 -5.67 -12.87
CA GLY A 58 21.46 -4.92 -12.91
C GLY A 58 21.51 -3.78 -13.93
N ARG A 59 20.38 -3.45 -14.56
CA ARG A 59 20.31 -2.45 -15.63
C ARG A 59 19.86 -1.07 -15.16
N GLU A 60 19.18 -1.02 -14.04
CA GLU A 60 18.59 0.20 -13.50
C GLU A 60 19.03 0.43 -12.05
N PHE A 61 19.09 1.69 -11.68
CA PHE A 61 19.38 2.11 -10.32
C PHE A 61 18.20 2.91 -9.79
N LEU A 62 17.85 2.66 -8.53
CA LEU A 62 16.80 3.36 -7.82
C LEU A 62 17.37 4.02 -6.57
N THR A 63 16.91 5.23 -6.24
CA THR A 63 17.15 5.83 -4.92
C THR A 63 16.14 5.29 -3.91
N ARG A 64 16.48 5.36 -2.62
CA ARG A 64 15.53 4.99 -1.55
C ARG A 64 14.27 5.85 -1.59
N ALA A 65 14.43 7.16 -1.77
CA ALA A 65 13.32 8.09 -1.87
C ALA A 65 12.37 7.71 -3.02
N ARG A 66 12.93 7.31 -4.16
CA ARG A 66 12.11 6.85 -5.29
C ARG A 66 11.37 5.55 -4.98
N LEU A 67 12.01 4.62 -4.28
CA LEU A 67 11.36 3.37 -3.86
C LEU A 67 10.20 3.64 -2.90
N GLU A 68 10.39 4.54 -1.93
CA GLU A 68 9.33 4.95 -0.99
C GLU A 68 8.15 5.63 -1.71
N GLU A 69 8.43 6.48 -2.72
CA GLU A 69 7.38 7.05 -3.58
C GLU A 69 6.60 5.97 -4.34
N GLU A 70 7.29 4.96 -4.88
CA GLU A 70 6.63 3.88 -5.61
C GLU A 70 5.77 3.02 -4.68
N VAL A 71 6.22 2.74 -3.45
CA VAL A 71 5.40 2.09 -2.42
C VAL A 71 4.16 2.92 -2.13
N ALA A 72 4.32 4.22 -1.84
CA ALA A 72 3.18 5.12 -1.56
C ALA A 72 2.21 5.21 -2.74
N ARG A 73 2.73 5.22 -3.97
CA ARG A 73 1.93 5.20 -5.19
C ARG A 73 1.19 3.87 -5.37
N GLY A 74 1.87 2.75 -5.08
CA GLY A 74 1.30 1.41 -5.11
C GLY A 74 0.13 1.26 -4.16
N VAL A 75 0.28 1.72 -2.92
CA VAL A 75 -0.77 1.73 -1.89
C VAL A 75 -1.99 2.53 -2.38
N ARG A 76 -1.79 3.78 -2.85
CA ARG A 76 -2.90 4.61 -3.36
C ARG A 76 -3.62 4.00 -4.55
N ARG A 77 -2.88 3.43 -5.53
CA ARG A 77 -3.47 2.80 -6.72
C ARG A 77 -4.33 1.59 -6.42
N ARG A 78 -4.07 0.91 -5.31
CA ARG A 78 -4.76 -0.31 -4.89
C ARG A 78 -5.79 -0.07 -3.78
N GLY A 79 -6.25 1.16 -3.60
CA GLY A 79 -7.27 1.48 -2.61
C GLY A 79 -6.81 1.28 -1.16
N GLY A 80 -5.52 1.53 -0.88
CA GLY A 80 -4.99 1.47 0.48
C GLY A 80 -4.54 0.10 0.98
N ARG A 81 -4.59 -0.95 0.14
CA ARG A 81 -4.07 -2.29 0.46
C ARG A 81 -3.02 -2.73 -0.56
N LEU A 82 -1.84 -3.11 -0.11
CA LEU A 82 -0.72 -3.50 -0.97
C LEU A 82 0.04 -4.68 -0.37
N ALA A 83 0.09 -5.80 -1.08
CA ALA A 83 0.96 -6.92 -0.73
C ALA A 83 2.41 -6.60 -1.09
N LEU A 84 3.34 -6.75 -0.14
CA LEU A 84 4.76 -6.44 -0.34
C LEU A 84 5.42 -7.36 -1.37
N VAL A 85 4.92 -8.58 -1.53
CA VAL A 85 5.41 -9.54 -2.53
C VAL A 85 5.15 -9.12 -3.97
N ASP A 86 4.25 -8.18 -4.20
CA ASP A 86 3.95 -7.65 -5.54
C ASP A 86 4.92 -6.54 -5.98
N LEU A 87 5.69 -5.98 -5.05
CA LEU A 87 6.63 -4.88 -5.33
C LEU A 87 7.89 -5.34 -6.08
N PRO A 88 8.56 -6.44 -5.69
CA PRO A 88 9.76 -6.91 -6.39
C PRO A 88 9.57 -7.11 -7.89
N PRO A 89 8.55 -7.83 -8.37
CA PRO A 89 8.36 -8.02 -9.81
C PRO A 89 7.96 -6.72 -10.53
N ALA A 90 7.29 -5.80 -9.83
CA ALA A 90 6.86 -4.52 -10.42
C ALA A 90 8.01 -3.48 -10.52
N LEU A 91 8.93 -3.50 -9.55
CA LEU A 91 9.99 -2.51 -9.43
C LEU A 91 11.39 -3.07 -9.79
N GLY A 92 11.50 -4.37 -9.96
CA GLY A 92 12.78 -5.04 -10.21
C GLY A 92 13.76 -4.93 -9.04
N VAL A 93 13.28 -4.74 -7.81
CA VAL A 93 14.10 -4.55 -6.60
C VAL A 93 13.90 -5.71 -5.64
N ASP A 94 14.93 -6.10 -4.91
CA ASP A 94 14.83 -7.18 -3.92
C ASP A 94 13.79 -6.86 -2.84
N LEU A 95 13.08 -7.89 -2.37
CA LEU A 95 12.03 -7.81 -1.35
C LEU A 95 12.50 -7.11 -0.07
N VAL A 96 13.74 -7.36 0.35
CA VAL A 96 14.34 -6.72 1.55
C VAL A 96 14.30 -5.18 1.48
N HIS A 97 14.54 -4.63 0.29
CA HIS A 97 14.48 -3.18 0.09
C HIS A 97 13.02 -2.67 0.07
N CYS A 98 12.12 -3.46 -0.51
CA CYS A 98 10.69 -3.16 -0.50
C CYS A 98 10.11 -3.16 0.93
N GLU A 99 10.45 -4.15 1.75
CA GLU A 99 10.07 -4.21 3.17
C GLU A 99 10.61 -3.01 3.97
N ARG A 100 11.86 -2.61 3.71
CA ARG A 100 12.44 -1.44 4.37
C ARG A 100 11.71 -0.16 3.99
N ALA A 101 11.38 0.02 2.70
CA ALA A 101 10.61 1.16 2.23
C ALA A 101 9.18 1.15 2.78
N ALA A 102 8.56 -0.02 2.90
CA ALA A 102 7.25 -0.20 3.52
C ALA A 102 7.26 0.24 4.99
N ARG A 103 8.27 -0.17 5.77
CA ARG A 103 8.43 0.26 7.17
C ARG A 103 8.64 1.77 7.30
N ALA A 104 9.43 2.36 6.39
CA ALA A 104 9.60 3.82 6.34
C ALA A 104 8.27 4.52 6.04
N TYR A 105 7.48 4.00 5.10
CA TYR A 105 6.14 4.49 4.78
C TYR A 105 5.21 4.43 6.01
N VAL A 106 5.16 3.30 6.72
CA VAL A 106 4.35 3.14 7.94
C VAL A 106 4.80 4.13 9.02
N ALA A 107 6.11 4.26 9.26
CA ALA A 107 6.66 5.20 10.24
C ALA A 107 6.32 6.66 9.90
N GLY A 108 6.35 7.03 8.61
CA GLY A 108 6.00 8.36 8.13
C GLY A 108 4.50 8.65 8.09
N SER A 109 3.65 7.62 8.17
CA SER A 109 2.20 7.74 8.04
C SER A 109 1.49 8.30 9.29
N GLY A 110 2.18 8.45 10.42
CA GLY A 110 1.57 8.91 11.67
C GLY A 110 0.46 8.01 12.22
N GLY A 111 0.49 6.72 11.90
CA GLY A 111 -0.53 5.75 12.30
C GLY A 111 -1.68 5.57 11.28
N ALA A 112 -1.59 6.23 10.12
CA ALA A 112 -2.57 6.05 9.05
C ALA A 112 -2.35 4.77 8.22
N ALA A 113 -1.26 4.05 8.44
CA ALA A 113 -0.96 2.78 7.81
C ALA A 113 -0.33 1.81 8.81
N GLU A 114 -0.55 0.52 8.61
CA GLU A 114 0.09 -0.56 9.35
C GLU A 114 0.56 -1.66 8.39
N GLU A 115 1.60 -2.39 8.78
CA GLU A 115 2.10 -3.57 8.07
C GLU A 115 1.68 -4.82 8.86
N VAL A 116 0.91 -5.69 8.22
CA VAL A 116 0.44 -6.93 8.84
C VAL A 116 0.51 -8.07 7.82
N GLY A 117 1.19 -9.15 8.20
CA GLY A 117 1.27 -10.36 7.37
C GLY A 117 1.92 -10.15 6.00
N GLY A 118 2.82 -9.16 5.85
CA GLY A 118 3.45 -8.83 4.57
C GLY A 118 2.58 -7.98 3.65
N GLU A 119 1.53 -7.36 4.19
CA GLU A 119 0.68 -6.41 3.49
C GLU A 119 0.69 -5.05 4.19
N LEU A 120 0.65 -3.99 3.41
CA LEU A 120 0.38 -2.63 3.88
C LEU A 120 -1.12 -2.38 3.82
N LEU A 121 -1.68 -1.93 4.94
CA LEU A 121 -3.09 -1.58 5.09
C LEU A 121 -3.19 -0.14 5.61
N THR A 122 -4.06 0.67 4.99
CA THR A 122 -4.27 2.07 5.39
C THR A 122 -5.63 2.26 6.04
N GLN A 123 -5.80 3.38 6.77
CA GLN A 123 -7.09 3.75 7.32
C GLN A 123 -8.14 3.98 6.23
N ASP A 124 -7.74 4.49 5.06
CA ASP A 124 -8.63 4.66 3.90
C ASP A 124 -9.23 3.32 3.44
N TYR A 125 -8.40 2.26 3.38
CA TYR A 125 -8.88 0.91 3.09
C TYR A 125 -9.92 0.42 4.10
N PHE A 126 -9.68 0.66 5.40
CA PHE A 126 -10.64 0.27 6.43
C PHE A 126 -11.91 1.14 6.44
N ASP A 127 -11.82 2.39 5.97
CA ASP A 127 -13.00 3.26 5.81
C ASP A 127 -13.88 2.79 4.65
N GLU A 128 -13.28 2.39 3.53
CA GLU A 128 -14.01 1.77 2.42
C GLU A 128 -14.64 0.44 2.85
N MET A 129 -13.89 -0.42 3.54
CA MET A 129 -14.41 -1.66 4.14
C MET A 129 -15.61 -1.38 5.05
N ALA A 130 -15.53 -0.38 5.91
CA ALA A 130 -16.61 -0.02 6.82
C ALA A 130 -17.86 0.47 6.08
N ALA A 131 -17.71 1.16 4.97
CA ALA A 131 -18.83 1.57 4.12
C ALA A 131 -19.55 0.34 3.52
N GLU A 132 -18.80 -0.63 3.02
CA GLU A 132 -19.37 -1.89 2.52
C GLU A 132 -20.05 -2.69 3.64
N VAL A 133 -19.40 -2.80 4.81
CA VAL A 133 -19.95 -3.48 5.99
C VAL A 133 -21.26 -2.83 6.43
N ARG A 134 -21.35 -1.50 6.36
CA ARG A 134 -22.61 -0.78 6.64
C ARG A 134 -23.73 -1.20 5.70
N GLU A 135 -23.45 -1.29 4.40
CA GLU A 135 -24.46 -1.72 3.42
C GLU A 135 -24.90 -3.17 3.66
N LEU A 136 -23.96 -4.08 3.94
CA LEU A 136 -24.27 -5.46 4.33
C LEU A 136 -25.14 -5.52 5.58
N LEU A 137 -24.80 -4.73 6.59
CA LEU A 137 -25.54 -4.66 7.84
C LEU A 137 -26.97 -4.16 7.63
N LEU A 138 -27.18 -3.18 6.76
CA LEU A 138 -28.53 -2.68 6.43
C LEU A 138 -29.36 -3.73 5.71
N GLN A 139 -28.74 -4.52 4.84
CA GLN A 139 -29.45 -5.58 4.08
C GLN A 139 -29.79 -6.76 4.96
N GLN A 140 -28.86 -7.26 5.76
CA GLN A 140 -28.99 -8.51 6.51
C GLN A 140 -29.48 -8.28 7.95
N GLY A 141 -29.21 -7.10 8.50
CA GLY A 141 -29.48 -6.73 9.88
C GLY A 141 -28.45 -7.23 10.88
N ARG A 142 -27.61 -8.20 10.50
CA ARG A 142 -26.48 -8.72 11.29
C ARG A 142 -25.36 -9.20 10.39
N VAL A 143 -24.11 -9.12 10.88
CA VAL A 143 -22.89 -9.62 10.20
C VAL A 143 -21.94 -10.15 11.27
N GLY A 144 -21.40 -11.35 11.08
CA GLY A 144 -20.39 -11.92 11.98
C GLY A 144 -18.99 -11.41 11.69
N LEU A 145 -18.18 -11.11 12.72
CA LEU A 145 -16.76 -10.72 12.52
C LEU A 145 -15.95 -11.81 11.81
N GLY A 146 -16.24 -13.10 12.06
CA GLY A 146 -15.59 -14.19 11.34
C GLY A 146 -15.93 -14.20 9.85
N GLU A 147 -17.15 -13.83 9.48
CA GLU A 147 -17.56 -13.67 8.08
C GLU A 147 -16.80 -12.50 7.41
N LEU A 148 -16.67 -11.37 8.11
CA LEU A 148 -15.89 -10.23 7.63
C LEU A 148 -14.41 -10.57 7.50
N ALA A 149 -13.83 -11.28 8.46
CA ALA A 149 -12.44 -11.72 8.43
C ALA A 149 -12.16 -12.58 7.19
N LEU A 150 -13.05 -13.52 6.86
CA LEU A 150 -12.94 -14.35 5.66
C LEU A 150 -13.13 -13.52 4.37
N ARG A 151 -14.16 -12.65 4.35
CA ARG A 151 -14.48 -11.85 3.16
C ARG A 151 -13.36 -10.91 2.76
N TYR A 152 -12.73 -10.25 3.73
CA TYR A 152 -11.66 -9.28 3.49
C TYR A 152 -10.25 -9.90 3.61
N ASN A 153 -10.18 -11.20 3.92
CA ASN A 153 -8.93 -11.92 4.14
C ASN A 153 -8.00 -11.16 5.11
N ILE A 154 -8.54 -10.86 6.30
CA ILE A 154 -7.82 -10.22 7.42
C ILE A 154 -8.04 -11.04 8.70
N ALA A 155 -7.18 -10.86 9.69
CA ALA A 155 -7.34 -11.53 10.97
C ALA A 155 -8.62 -11.06 11.69
N ALA A 156 -9.31 -11.97 12.38
CA ALA A 156 -10.60 -11.67 13.03
C ALA A 156 -10.48 -10.60 14.13
N ASP A 157 -9.38 -10.57 14.86
CA ASP A 157 -9.07 -9.54 15.86
C ASP A 157 -8.86 -8.16 15.20
N MET A 158 -8.22 -8.12 14.05
CA MET A 158 -8.09 -6.90 13.25
C MET A 158 -9.45 -6.43 12.74
N ALA A 159 -10.27 -7.33 12.17
CA ALA A 159 -11.64 -7.01 11.75
C ALA A 159 -12.45 -6.42 12.91
N GLY A 160 -12.37 -7.04 14.09
CA GLY A 160 -13.03 -6.57 15.29
C GLY A 160 -12.56 -5.19 15.77
N ARG A 161 -11.26 -4.96 15.76
CA ARG A 161 -10.65 -3.68 16.12
C ARG A 161 -11.06 -2.57 15.16
N GLU A 162 -10.93 -2.80 13.86
CA GLU A 162 -11.18 -1.76 12.85
C GLU A 162 -12.67 -1.47 12.66
N VAL A 163 -13.52 -2.49 12.70
CA VAL A 163 -14.98 -2.32 12.74
C VAL A 163 -15.41 -1.60 14.02
N GLY A 164 -14.89 -2.01 15.17
CA GLY A 164 -15.21 -1.41 16.46
C GLY A 164 -14.87 0.09 16.56
N ARG A 165 -13.76 0.51 15.92
CA ARG A 165 -13.40 1.94 15.83
C ARG A 165 -14.44 2.74 15.04
N ARG A 166 -15.10 2.12 14.06
CA ARG A 166 -16.00 2.75 13.09
C ARG A 166 -17.48 2.57 13.39
N VAL A 167 -17.81 1.82 14.44
CA VAL A 167 -19.19 1.62 14.91
C VAL A 167 -19.57 2.70 15.93
N GLY A 168 -20.79 3.24 15.82
CA GLY A 168 -21.39 4.16 16.77
C GLY A 168 -21.86 5.48 16.16
N PRO A 169 -22.56 6.31 16.96
CA PRO A 169 -23.10 7.58 16.49
C PRO A 169 -22.03 8.50 15.89
N GLY A 170 -22.32 9.05 14.71
CA GLY A 170 -21.39 9.96 14.00
C GLY A 170 -20.20 9.28 13.32
N LYS A 171 -20.13 7.95 13.33
CA LYS A 171 -19.09 7.17 12.66
C LYS A 171 -19.60 6.53 11.37
N ALA A 172 -18.71 5.78 10.68
CA ALA A 172 -19.03 5.13 9.40
C ALA A 172 -20.21 4.13 9.50
N ILE A 173 -20.38 3.46 10.64
CA ILE A 173 -21.45 2.48 10.90
C ILE A 173 -22.31 2.97 12.08
N PRO A 174 -23.16 3.99 11.89
CA PRO A 174 -23.85 4.65 13.00
C PRO A 174 -24.95 3.80 13.66
N GLN A 175 -25.54 2.86 12.91
CA GLN A 175 -26.65 2.02 13.33
C GLN A 175 -26.20 0.66 13.89
N GLY A 176 -24.90 0.36 13.82
CA GLY A 176 -24.31 -0.89 14.26
C GLY A 176 -24.08 -0.92 15.76
N ARG A 177 -24.22 -2.12 16.34
CA ARG A 177 -23.71 -2.49 17.65
C ARG A 177 -22.86 -3.72 17.53
N LEU A 178 -21.69 -3.70 18.14
CA LEU A 178 -20.74 -4.80 18.10
C LEU A 178 -20.64 -5.43 19.47
N GLU A 179 -21.09 -6.66 19.60
CA GLU A 179 -21.05 -7.45 20.84
C GLU A 179 -20.78 -8.93 20.52
N GLY A 180 -19.92 -9.57 21.28
CA GLY A 180 -19.67 -11.02 21.19
C GLY A 180 -19.23 -11.49 19.80
N GLY A 181 -18.55 -10.64 19.00
CA GLY A 181 -18.14 -10.97 17.64
C GLY A 181 -19.24 -10.86 16.58
N LEU A 182 -20.39 -10.29 16.95
CA LEU A 182 -21.53 -10.05 16.08
C LEU A 182 -21.79 -8.55 15.96
N LEU A 183 -21.85 -8.05 14.73
CA LEU A 183 -22.31 -6.72 14.40
C LEU A 183 -23.79 -6.80 14.04
N TYR A 184 -24.64 -6.01 14.67
CA TYR A 184 -26.10 -6.06 14.45
C TYR A 184 -26.75 -4.68 14.59
N THR A 185 -27.97 -4.55 14.05
CA THR A 185 -28.79 -3.33 14.18
C THR A 185 -29.86 -3.51 15.25
N GLU A 186 -30.32 -2.41 15.86
CA GLU A 186 -31.45 -2.44 16.79
C GLU A 186 -32.74 -2.94 16.13
N ALA A 187 -32.92 -2.65 14.84
CA ALA A 187 -34.07 -3.15 14.06
C ALA A 187 -34.06 -4.68 13.93
N TYR A 188 -32.87 -5.28 13.80
CA TYR A 188 -32.72 -6.74 13.81
C TYR A 188 -33.15 -7.35 15.16
N VAL A 189 -32.68 -6.78 16.26
CA VAL A 189 -33.08 -7.21 17.61
C VAL A 189 -34.58 -7.04 17.81
N GLY A 190 -35.17 -5.95 17.35
CA GLY A 190 -36.60 -5.70 17.39
C GLY A 190 -37.40 -6.77 16.65
N ARG A 191 -36.96 -7.18 15.46
CA ARG A 191 -37.57 -8.29 14.70
C ARG A 191 -37.49 -9.60 15.45
N LEU A 192 -36.33 -9.98 15.98
CA LEU A 192 -36.16 -11.21 16.76
C LEU A 192 -37.06 -11.22 17.98
N ARG A 193 -37.17 -10.12 18.72
CA ARG A 193 -38.06 -9.99 19.87
C ARG A 193 -39.52 -10.18 19.47
N ALA A 194 -39.96 -9.63 18.34
CA ALA A 194 -41.31 -9.78 17.82
C ALA A 194 -41.61 -11.24 17.42
N GLN A 195 -40.66 -11.89 16.73
CA GLN A 195 -40.76 -13.31 16.34
C GLN A 195 -40.85 -14.22 17.59
N LEU A 196 -39.98 -13.99 18.57
CA LEU A 196 -39.99 -14.75 19.81
C LEU A 196 -41.31 -14.61 20.56
N ARG A 197 -41.84 -13.36 20.66
CA ARG A 197 -43.16 -13.13 21.28
C ARG A 197 -44.29 -13.80 20.50
N GLY A 198 -44.21 -13.80 19.17
CA GLY A 198 -45.20 -14.50 18.32
C GLY A 198 -45.17 -16.01 18.56
N ALA A 199 -43.97 -16.60 18.55
CA ALA A 199 -43.80 -18.02 18.80
C ALA A 199 -44.26 -18.45 20.19
N LEU A 200 -43.93 -17.66 21.22
CA LEU A 200 -44.39 -17.92 22.59
C LEU A 200 -45.93 -17.82 22.76
N ARG A 201 -46.55 -16.85 22.09
CA ARG A 201 -48.03 -16.70 22.12
C ARG A 201 -48.75 -17.84 21.40
N GLY A 202 -48.12 -18.39 20.32
CA GLY A 202 -48.67 -19.52 19.57
C GLY A 202 -48.34 -20.89 20.16
N ALA A 203 -47.53 -20.98 21.21
CA ALA A 203 -47.18 -22.24 21.84
C ALA A 203 -48.36 -22.75 22.69
N ALA A 204 -48.94 -23.84 22.27
CA ALA A 204 -50.03 -24.52 22.99
C ALA A 204 -49.55 -25.40 24.17
N ALA A 205 -48.25 -25.64 24.30
CA ALA A 205 -47.59 -26.42 25.34
C ALA A 205 -46.24 -25.77 25.72
N PRO A 206 -45.65 -26.07 26.88
CA PRO A 206 -44.33 -25.60 27.26
C PRO A 206 -43.32 -25.98 26.20
N ALA A 207 -42.64 -24.96 25.64
CA ALA A 207 -41.62 -25.14 24.62
C ALA A 207 -40.23 -24.81 25.21
N GLY A 208 -39.22 -25.64 24.89
CA GLY A 208 -37.84 -25.37 25.27
C GLY A 208 -37.32 -24.11 24.52
N VAL A 209 -36.52 -23.29 25.20
CA VAL A 209 -35.90 -22.08 24.56
C VAL A 209 -35.10 -22.44 23.32
N LYS A 210 -34.38 -23.57 23.37
CA LYS A 210 -33.60 -24.07 22.25
C LYS A 210 -34.49 -24.39 21.03
N ASP A 211 -35.59 -25.13 21.26
CA ASP A 211 -36.52 -25.52 20.19
C ASP A 211 -37.21 -24.30 19.55
N LEU A 212 -37.41 -23.23 20.32
CA LEU A 212 -37.90 -21.96 19.81
C LEU A 212 -36.87 -21.23 18.98
N CYS A 213 -35.59 -21.25 19.40
CA CYS A 213 -34.51 -20.61 18.64
C CYS A 213 -34.22 -21.34 17.32
N ASP A 214 -34.33 -22.67 17.28
CA ASP A 214 -34.13 -23.50 16.10
C ASP A 214 -35.24 -23.35 15.05
N ARG A 215 -36.39 -22.80 15.43
CA ARG A 215 -37.57 -22.53 14.55
C ARG A 215 -37.60 -21.08 14.01
N LEU A 216 -36.81 -20.18 14.54
CA LEU A 216 -36.73 -18.76 14.18
C LEU A 216 -35.61 -18.45 13.23
#